data_8737db133a1c34c301b81270de92a28c
#
_entry.id   8737db133a1c34c301b81270de92a28c
#
_cell.length_a   1.000
_cell.length_b   1.000
_cell.length_c   1.000
_cell.angle_alpha   90.00
_cell.angle_beta   90.00
_cell.angle_gamma   90.00
#
_symmetry.space_group_name_H-M   'P 1'
#
loop_
_entity.id
_entity.type
_entity.pdbx_description
1 polymer ?
#
loop_
_entity_poly.entity_id
_entity_poly.type
_entity_poly.pdbx_seq_one_letter_code
_entity_poly.pdbx_strand_id
1 'polypeptide(L)'
;MASVNGNGHAAGDNKARLIFWEVTKGCNLRCIHCRASATELSSPTDLETKRALGIIDQIAEAANPILVLSGGEPLYRSDIFQLARYATDKGLRVALATNGTLVTKEIARMIVDAGVKRVSISLDGADALTHDAFRGIPGAFDAALYGLCNLKSLGTSVQINMTIARHNARQLPQVLDLARSLGADALHTFLLVPVGCGVDIAAEQMVSPEEYEEMLNWFYDRSLEGGIELKATCAPHYFRVVRQRRLAERQAAGVGATRVPAPDPSHIGPTDMIMPGGTGISLKPAGRPAGHPSGHPSDMNAMTKGCLAGTGVCFISHEGEVFPCGYLPVIAGDLRKERFADIWQNSLVFHQLRDSGNLKGKCGCCEFRNLCMGCRARAYAATGDYLSEEPFCVHQPRTNGTHPKRPTPDGVR
;
A
#
# COMPACT_ATOMS: atom_id res chain seq x y z
N MET A 1 15.99 -10.60 43.65
CA MET A 1 14.62 -10.10 43.81
C MET A 1 14.52 -8.78 43.09
N ALA A 2 14.07 -8.77 41.88
CA ALA A 2 13.84 -7.56 41.09
C ALA A 2 12.40 -7.62 40.58
N SER A 3 11.59 -6.69 41.04
CA SER A 3 10.18 -6.54 40.66
C SER A 3 10.08 -6.01 39.26
N VAL A 4 9.45 -6.75 38.36
CA VAL A 4 9.08 -6.36 37.03
C VAL A 4 7.71 -5.69 37.12
N ASN A 5 7.66 -4.39 36.87
CA ASN A 5 6.40 -3.67 36.68
C ASN A 5 5.87 -3.97 35.27
N GLY A 6 4.80 -4.79 35.21
CA GLY A 6 4.11 -5.12 34.00
C GLY A 6 3.15 -4.02 33.55
N ASN A 7 3.38 -3.46 32.38
CA ASN A 7 2.31 -2.98 31.52
C ASN A 7 2.20 -3.94 30.34
N GLY A 8 1.40 -4.98 30.54
CA GLY A 8 1.11 -5.99 29.54
C GLY A 8 0.28 -5.40 28.40
N HIS A 9 0.94 -4.87 27.38
CA HIS A 9 0.35 -4.89 26.05
C HIS A 9 0.62 -6.29 25.52
N ALA A 10 -0.44 -7.06 25.32
CA ALA A 10 -0.38 -8.33 24.62
C ALA A 10 0.43 -8.11 23.35
N ALA A 11 1.51 -8.89 23.18
CA ALA A 11 2.30 -8.92 21.96
C ALA A 11 1.36 -9.39 20.84
N GLY A 12 0.68 -8.45 20.17
CA GLY A 12 -0.09 -8.72 18.97
C GLY A 12 0.83 -9.42 17.98
N ASP A 13 0.31 -10.44 17.32
CA ASP A 13 1.02 -11.26 16.34
C ASP A 13 1.62 -10.36 15.24
N ASN A 14 2.84 -9.87 15.46
CA ASN A 14 3.56 -8.95 14.58
C ASN A 14 4.13 -9.72 13.37
N LYS A 15 3.26 -10.44 12.62
CA LYS A 15 3.65 -11.12 11.39
C LYS A 15 3.66 -10.17 10.22
N ALA A 16 4.63 -10.30 9.34
CA ALA A 16 4.61 -9.66 8.03
C ALA A 16 3.39 -10.16 7.26
N ARG A 17 2.53 -9.24 6.79
CA ARG A 17 1.30 -9.56 6.05
C ARG A 17 1.43 -9.30 4.57
N LEU A 18 2.29 -8.32 4.20
CA LEU A 18 2.49 -7.88 2.84
C LEU A 18 3.95 -7.48 2.65
N ILE A 19 4.60 -8.12 1.70
CA ILE A 19 5.99 -7.83 1.33
C ILE A 19 6.01 -7.37 -0.12
N PHE A 20 6.49 -6.14 -0.34
CA PHE A 20 6.82 -5.66 -1.67
C PHE A 20 8.28 -5.96 -1.95
N TRP A 21 8.56 -6.62 -3.05
CA TRP A 21 9.93 -6.91 -3.43
C TRP A 21 10.23 -6.32 -4.81
N GLU A 22 11.18 -5.40 -4.84
CA GLU A 22 11.79 -4.88 -6.06
C GLU A 22 12.78 -5.92 -6.56
N VAL A 23 12.35 -6.76 -7.51
CA VAL A 23 13.16 -7.90 -7.98
C VAL A 23 14.22 -7.49 -9.02
N THR A 24 14.09 -6.32 -9.60
CA THR A 24 15.04 -5.72 -10.55
C THR A 24 14.91 -4.19 -10.55
N LYS A 25 16.00 -3.49 -10.86
CA LYS A 25 16.01 -2.04 -11.07
C LYS A 25 15.69 -1.66 -12.52
N GLY A 26 15.80 -2.59 -13.46
CA GLY A 26 15.54 -2.38 -14.89
C GLY A 26 14.07 -2.04 -15.18
N CYS A 27 13.83 -1.11 -16.10
CA CYS A 27 12.49 -0.71 -16.54
C CYS A 27 12.53 -0.15 -17.96
N ASN A 28 11.45 -0.37 -18.70
CA ASN A 28 11.26 0.21 -20.04
C ASN A 28 10.59 1.59 -20.04
N LEU A 29 10.20 2.12 -18.86
CA LEU A 29 9.61 3.45 -18.72
C LEU A 29 10.57 4.42 -18.00
N ARG A 30 10.30 5.73 -18.11
CA ARG A 30 11.08 6.82 -17.52
C ARG A 30 10.20 7.76 -16.69
N CYS A 31 9.42 7.16 -15.77
CA CYS A 31 8.44 7.90 -14.99
C CYS A 31 9.08 9.03 -14.19
N ILE A 32 8.53 10.25 -14.30
CA ILE A 32 9.04 11.43 -13.57
C ILE A 32 8.86 11.32 -12.05
N HIS A 33 7.96 10.46 -11.58
CA HIS A 33 7.68 10.18 -10.16
C HIS A 33 8.26 8.84 -9.68
N CYS A 34 9.20 8.24 -10.43
CA CYS A 34 9.67 6.89 -10.16
C CYS A 34 10.26 6.75 -8.75
N ARG A 35 9.66 5.91 -7.93
CA ARG A 35 10.15 5.60 -6.59
C ARG A 35 11.54 4.91 -6.62
N ALA A 36 11.74 4.02 -7.57
CA ALA A 36 12.93 3.20 -7.70
C ALA A 36 14.12 3.91 -8.35
N SER A 37 13.89 5.09 -8.96
CA SER A 37 14.87 5.69 -9.89
C SER A 37 15.40 4.64 -10.87
N ALA A 38 14.45 3.96 -11.53
CA ALA A 38 14.72 2.81 -12.39
C ALA A 38 15.66 3.16 -13.55
N THR A 39 16.41 2.16 -14.01
CA THR A 39 17.36 2.25 -15.11
C THR A 39 16.84 1.49 -16.34
N GLU A 40 17.34 1.80 -17.55
CA GLU A 40 16.92 1.11 -18.77
C GLU A 40 17.31 -0.38 -18.79
N LEU A 41 18.39 -0.73 -18.10
CA LEU A 41 18.90 -2.09 -18.01
C LEU A 41 18.79 -2.61 -16.58
N SER A 42 18.79 -3.93 -16.44
CA SER A 42 18.94 -4.57 -15.12
C SER A 42 20.22 -4.09 -14.45
N SER A 43 20.17 -3.91 -13.15
CA SER A 43 21.35 -3.54 -12.39
C SER A 43 22.28 -4.75 -12.25
N PRO A 44 23.60 -4.57 -12.32
CA PRO A 44 24.54 -5.64 -11.98
C PRO A 44 24.45 -6.05 -10.49
N THR A 45 23.78 -5.26 -9.67
CA THR A 45 23.52 -5.56 -8.25
C THR A 45 22.17 -6.24 -8.03
N ASP A 46 21.36 -6.49 -9.07
CA ASP A 46 20.15 -7.29 -8.96
C ASP A 46 20.50 -8.69 -8.41
N LEU A 47 19.75 -9.16 -7.42
CA LEU A 47 20.00 -10.47 -6.82
C LEU A 47 19.90 -11.59 -7.86
N GLU A 48 20.89 -12.48 -7.87
CA GLU A 48 20.88 -13.68 -8.71
C GLU A 48 19.72 -14.60 -8.34
N THR A 49 19.24 -15.41 -9.30
CA THR A 49 18.13 -16.36 -9.14
C THR A 49 18.26 -17.23 -7.89
N LYS A 50 19.44 -17.84 -7.68
CA LYS A 50 19.68 -18.71 -6.52
C LYS A 50 19.46 -17.99 -5.19
N ARG A 51 19.93 -16.74 -5.10
CA ARG A 51 19.77 -15.93 -3.89
C ARG A 51 18.32 -15.53 -3.71
N ALA A 52 17.65 -15.15 -4.79
CA ALA A 52 16.24 -14.79 -4.78
C ALA A 52 15.36 -15.95 -4.31
N LEU A 53 15.60 -17.18 -4.77
CA LEU A 53 14.90 -18.39 -4.29
C LEU A 53 15.13 -18.61 -2.79
N GLY A 54 16.35 -18.43 -2.29
CA GLY A 54 16.67 -18.55 -0.87
C GLY A 54 15.97 -17.48 0.00
N ILE A 55 15.71 -16.30 -0.53
CA ILE A 55 14.91 -15.26 0.16
C ILE A 55 13.43 -15.68 0.22
N ILE A 56 12.89 -16.27 -0.86
CA ILE A 56 11.52 -16.82 -0.86
C ILE A 56 11.37 -17.88 0.23
N ASP A 57 12.35 -18.78 0.38
CA ASP A 57 12.37 -19.80 1.45
C ASP A 57 12.29 -19.14 2.82
N GLN A 58 13.13 -18.15 3.09
CA GLN A 58 13.15 -17.43 4.37
C GLN A 58 11.84 -16.70 4.68
N ILE A 59 11.20 -16.13 3.66
CA ILE A 59 9.89 -15.48 3.81
C ILE A 59 8.82 -16.51 4.15
N ALA A 60 8.78 -17.62 3.42
CA ALA A 60 7.79 -18.69 3.63
C ALA A 60 7.93 -19.37 5.01
N GLU A 61 9.17 -19.53 5.50
CA GLU A 61 9.45 -20.05 6.84
C GLU A 61 9.00 -19.10 7.96
N ALA A 62 9.19 -17.80 7.77
CA ALA A 62 8.95 -16.80 8.81
C ALA A 62 7.46 -16.40 8.93
N ALA A 63 6.73 -16.38 7.80
CA ALA A 63 5.36 -15.89 7.74
C ALA A 63 4.69 -16.40 6.45
N ASN A 64 3.38 -16.18 6.32
CA ASN A 64 2.65 -16.42 5.08
C ASN A 64 2.06 -15.10 4.52
N PRO A 65 2.91 -14.15 4.10
CA PRO A 65 2.46 -12.87 3.58
C PRO A 65 1.94 -12.98 2.15
N ILE A 66 1.26 -11.93 1.70
CA ILE A 66 1.16 -11.66 0.28
C ILE A 66 2.52 -11.16 -0.19
N LEU A 67 3.13 -11.85 -1.14
CA LEU A 67 4.38 -11.44 -1.78
C LEU A 67 4.06 -10.72 -3.08
N VAL A 68 4.35 -9.42 -3.14
CA VAL A 68 4.20 -8.59 -4.34
C VAL A 68 5.53 -8.49 -5.05
N LEU A 69 5.66 -9.18 -6.18
CA LEU A 69 6.81 -9.03 -7.06
C LEU A 69 6.65 -7.73 -7.86
N SER A 70 7.59 -6.84 -7.69
CA SER A 70 7.63 -5.50 -8.29
C SER A 70 9.06 -5.23 -8.79
N GLY A 71 9.36 -3.98 -9.14
CA GLY A 71 10.72 -3.62 -9.56
C GLY A 71 10.75 -2.22 -10.12
N GLY A 72 11.69 -1.97 -11.01
CA GLY A 72 11.48 -1.04 -12.09
C GLY A 72 10.31 -1.55 -12.92
N GLU A 73 10.54 -2.61 -13.70
CA GLU A 73 9.49 -3.43 -14.31
C GLU A 73 9.83 -4.93 -14.08
N PRO A 74 9.03 -5.69 -13.32
CA PRO A 74 9.37 -7.07 -12.98
C PRO A 74 9.46 -7.99 -14.19
N LEU A 75 8.74 -7.71 -15.28
CA LEU A 75 8.79 -8.47 -16.53
C LEU A 75 10.11 -8.29 -17.31
N TYR A 76 10.96 -7.35 -16.89
CA TYR A 76 12.34 -7.21 -17.39
C TYR A 76 13.28 -8.29 -16.83
N ARG A 77 12.93 -8.89 -15.70
CA ARG A 77 13.71 -9.94 -15.09
C ARG A 77 13.41 -11.29 -15.77
N SER A 78 14.41 -11.92 -16.36
CA SER A 78 14.25 -13.13 -17.19
C SER A 78 13.69 -14.35 -16.42
N ASP A 79 13.99 -14.46 -15.11
CA ASP A 79 13.55 -15.56 -14.26
C ASP A 79 12.30 -15.22 -13.42
N ILE A 80 11.57 -14.13 -13.73
CA ILE A 80 10.43 -13.67 -12.93
C ILE A 80 9.34 -14.75 -12.76
N PHE A 81 9.03 -15.50 -13.81
CA PHE A 81 8.04 -16.57 -13.75
C PHE A 81 8.50 -17.77 -12.92
N GLN A 82 9.81 -18.05 -12.93
CA GLN A 82 10.40 -19.05 -12.05
C GLN A 82 10.26 -18.63 -10.58
N LEU A 83 10.56 -17.37 -10.25
CA LEU A 83 10.42 -16.85 -8.89
C LEU A 83 8.94 -16.87 -8.44
N ALA A 84 8.02 -16.43 -9.31
CA ALA A 84 6.59 -16.43 -9.02
C ALA A 84 6.05 -17.85 -8.78
N ARG A 85 6.42 -18.81 -9.65
CA ARG A 85 6.04 -20.22 -9.49
C ARG A 85 6.60 -20.77 -8.19
N TYR A 86 7.89 -20.61 -7.93
CA TYR A 86 8.52 -21.12 -6.73
C TYR A 86 7.86 -20.56 -5.45
N ALA A 87 7.58 -19.27 -5.41
CA ALA A 87 6.88 -18.67 -4.27
C ALA A 87 5.46 -19.25 -4.10
N THR A 88 4.75 -19.49 -5.21
CA THR A 88 3.42 -20.13 -5.19
C THR A 88 3.50 -21.57 -4.67
N ASP A 89 4.48 -22.35 -5.11
CA ASP A 89 4.69 -23.74 -4.70
C ASP A 89 5.10 -23.84 -3.21
N LYS A 90 5.72 -22.80 -2.65
CA LYS A 90 5.96 -22.65 -1.20
C LYS A 90 4.70 -22.21 -0.42
N GLY A 91 3.56 -22.05 -1.07
CA GLY A 91 2.28 -21.69 -0.45
C GLY A 91 2.07 -20.19 -0.25
N LEU A 92 2.96 -19.33 -0.74
CA LEU A 92 2.79 -17.88 -0.67
C LEU A 92 1.72 -17.39 -1.66
N ARG A 93 0.97 -16.38 -1.26
CA ARG A 93 0.06 -15.67 -2.16
C ARG A 93 0.86 -14.65 -2.97
N VAL A 94 1.07 -14.92 -4.25
CA VAL A 94 1.87 -14.06 -5.13
C VAL A 94 0.98 -13.07 -5.86
N ALA A 95 1.38 -11.81 -5.86
CA ALA A 95 0.86 -10.75 -6.72
C ALA A 95 2.00 -10.15 -7.55
N LEU A 96 1.68 -9.61 -8.72
CA LEU A 96 2.63 -8.94 -9.61
C LEU A 96 2.23 -7.47 -9.75
N ALA A 97 3.19 -6.55 -9.58
CA ALA A 97 2.98 -5.12 -9.81
C ALA A 97 3.84 -4.67 -10.99
N THR A 98 3.20 -4.40 -12.13
CA THR A 98 3.80 -4.09 -13.42
C THR A 98 3.28 -2.76 -13.96
N ASN A 99 4.02 -2.13 -14.87
CA ASN A 99 3.52 -1.00 -15.65
C ASN A 99 2.50 -1.44 -16.74
N GLY A 100 2.39 -2.74 -17.02
CA GLY A 100 1.43 -3.34 -17.94
C GLY A 100 1.84 -3.33 -19.40
N THR A 101 2.83 -2.55 -19.81
CA THR A 101 3.16 -2.31 -21.23
C THR A 101 3.75 -3.54 -21.93
N LEU A 102 4.31 -4.48 -21.17
CA LEU A 102 4.90 -5.72 -21.69
C LEU A 102 3.97 -6.92 -21.63
N VAL A 103 2.72 -6.74 -21.17
CA VAL A 103 1.78 -7.85 -20.97
C VAL A 103 1.09 -8.22 -22.29
N THR A 104 1.79 -8.98 -23.14
CA THR A 104 1.20 -9.64 -24.32
C THR A 104 0.27 -10.78 -23.88
N LYS A 105 -0.45 -11.40 -24.83
CA LYS A 105 -1.29 -12.58 -24.55
C LYS A 105 -0.47 -13.75 -23.99
N GLU A 106 0.75 -13.95 -24.49
CA GLU A 106 1.69 -14.98 -24.05
C GLU A 106 2.16 -14.70 -22.63
N ILE A 107 2.58 -13.47 -22.36
CA ILE A 107 3.00 -13.04 -21.01
C ILE A 107 1.85 -13.16 -20.02
N ALA A 108 0.62 -12.78 -20.40
CA ALA A 108 -0.55 -12.95 -19.54
C ALA A 108 -0.80 -14.42 -19.16
N ARG A 109 -0.63 -15.37 -20.10
CA ARG A 109 -0.70 -16.82 -19.80
C ARG A 109 0.40 -17.25 -18.86
N MET A 110 1.65 -16.83 -19.10
CA MET A 110 2.79 -17.16 -18.22
C MET A 110 2.56 -16.65 -16.78
N ILE A 111 1.97 -15.45 -16.61
CA ILE A 111 1.59 -14.90 -15.30
C ILE A 111 0.58 -15.82 -14.60
N VAL A 112 -0.48 -16.24 -15.30
CA VAL A 112 -1.50 -17.15 -14.77
C VAL A 112 -0.89 -18.51 -14.42
N ASP A 113 -0.12 -19.07 -15.35
CA ASP A 113 0.55 -20.37 -15.16
C ASP A 113 1.52 -20.35 -13.98
N ALA A 114 2.19 -19.23 -13.72
CA ALA A 114 3.03 -19.07 -12.54
C ALA A 114 2.25 -18.99 -11.21
N GLY A 115 0.92 -19.00 -11.25
CA GLY A 115 0.06 -19.01 -10.07
C GLY A 115 -0.16 -17.66 -9.42
N VAL A 116 0.17 -16.57 -10.11
CA VAL A 116 -0.08 -15.18 -9.64
C VAL A 116 -1.57 -14.96 -9.43
N LYS A 117 -1.97 -14.47 -8.25
CA LYS A 117 -3.38 -14.31 -7.86
C LYS A 117 -4.00 -12.98 -8.24
N ARG A 118 -3.19 -11.92 -8.27
CA ARG A 118 -3.62 -10.56 -8.66
C ARG A 118 -2.49 -9.86 -9.39
N VAL A 119 -2.81 -9.11 -10.42
CA VAL A 119 -1.88 -8.24 -11.13
C VAL A 119 -2.29 -6.79 -10.92
N SER A 120 -1.35 -5.97 -10.44
CA SER A 120 -1.55 -4.53 -10.36
C SER A 120 -0.93 -3.88 -11.59
N ILE A 121 -1.74 -3.12 -12.32
CA ILE A 121 -1.29 -2.34 -13.47
C ILE A 121 -1.28 -0.86 -13.09
N SER A 122 -0.20 -0.19 -13.43
CA SER A 122 -0.05 1.23 -13.19
C SER A 122 -0.79 2.05 -14.25
N LEU A 123 -1.70 2.95 -13.81
CA LEU A 123 -2.45 3.84 -14.70
C LEU A 123 -2.63 5.20 -14.02
N ASP A 124 -1.88 6.22 -14.47
CA ASP A 124 -1.81 7.53 -13.81
C ASP A 124 -2.63 8.62 -14.51
N GLY A 125 -3.49 8.28 -15.43
CA GLY A 125 -4.39 9.19 -16.13
C GLY A 125 -5.55 8.46 -16.75
N ALA A 126 -6.61 9.19 -17.08
CA ALA A 126 -7.77 8.68 -17.81
C ALA A 126 -7.58 8.73 -19.33
N ASP A 127 -6.49 9.34 -19.79
CA ASP A 127 -6.11 9.49 -21.20
C ASP A 127 -4.61 9.34 -21.41
N ALA A 128 -4.21 9.13 -22.66
CA ALA A 128 -2.82 8.94 -23.05
C ALA A 128 -1.96 10.18 -22.75
N LEU A 129 -2.49 11.39 -22.96
CA LEU A 129 -1.73 12.63 -22.75
C LEU A 129 -1.25 12.74 -21.31
N THR A 130 -2.13 12.53 -20.34
CA THR A 130 -1.85 12.62 -18.92
C THR A 130 -0.97 11.47 -18.45
N HIS A 131 -1.30 10.24 -18.84
CA HIS A 131 -0.56 9.06 -18.43
C HIS A 131 0.87 9.05 -18.98
N ASP A 132 1.02 9.22 -20.29
CA ASP A 132 2.32 9.11 -20.97
C ASP A 132 3.29 10.22 -20.52
N ALA A 133 2.78 11.45 -20.31
CA ALA A 133 3.59 12.54 -19.75
C ALA A 133 4.16 12.19 -18.37
N PHE A 134 3.39 11.50 -17.52
CA PHE A 134 3.82 11.10 -16.17
C PHE A 134 4.72 9.87 -16.19
N ARG A 135 4.52 8.97 -17.17
CA ARG A 135 5.32 7.74 -17.38
C ARG A 135 6.57 7.96 -18.25
N GLY A 136 6.66 9.11 -18.92
CA GLY A 136 7.83 9.55 -19.69
C GLY A 136 8.02 8.83 -21.03
N ILE A 137 7.05 8.03 -21.50
CA ILE A 137 7.11 7.28 -22.77
C ILE A 137 5.76 7.37 -23.47
N PRO A 138 5.71 7.91 -24.72
CA PRO A 138 4.50 7.91 -25.52
C PRO A 138 4.01 6.50 -25.84
N GLY A 139 2.68 6.29 -25.80
CA GLY A 139 2.05 5.00 -26.06
C GLY A 139 2.00 4.05 -24.83
N ALA A 140 2.51 4.48 -23.69
CA ALA A 140 2.47 3.67 -22.46
C ALA A 140 1.03 3.42 -21.98
N PHE A 141 0.11 4.39 -22.18
CA PHE A 141 -1.29 4.27 -21.83
C PHE A 141 -1.97 3.14 -22.60
N ASP A 142 -1.90 3.17 -23.94
CA ASP A 142 -2.54 2.17 -24.80
C ASP A 142 -1.96 0.77 -24.55
N ALA A 143 -0.63 0.69 -24.37
CA ALA A 143 0.05 -0.56 -24.07
C ALA A 143 -0.38 -1.13 -22.70
N ALA A 144 -0.55 -0.29 -21.67
CA ALA A 144 -1.03 -0.71 -20.36
C ALA A 144 -2.48 -1.20 -20.42
N LEU A 145 -3.37 -0.51 -21.16
CA LEU A 145 -4.75 -0.94 -21.39
C LEU A 145 -4.80 -2.27 -22.13
N TYR A 146 -3.98 -2.45 -23.16
CA TYR A 146 -3.87 -3.72 -23.89
C TYR A 146 -3.45 -4.86 -22.95
N GLY A 147 -2.46 -4.63 -22.09
CA GLY A 147 -2.02 -5.59 -21.08
C GLY A 147 -3.12 -5.94 -20.07
N LEU A 148 -3.89 -4.95 -19.63
CA LEU A 148 -5.03 -5.16 -18.74
C LEU A 148 -6.09 -6.04 -19.41
N CYS A 149 -6.46 -5.75 -20.66
CA CYS A 149 -7.43 -6.54 -21.40
C CYS A 149 -6.97 -8.00 -21.61
N ASN A 150 -5.68 -8.23 -21.87
CA ASN A 150 -5.12 -9.58 -21.98
C ASN A 150 -5.26 -10.37 -20.66
N LEU A 151 -5.00 -9.76 -19.52
CA LEU A 151 -5.19 -10.39 -18.21
C LEU A 151 -6.67 -10.67 -17.90
N LYS A 152 -7.54 -9.68 -18.15
CA LYS A 152 -8.99 -9.85 -17.91
C LYS A 152 -9.58 -10.94 -18.80
N SER A 153 -9.11 -11.12 -20.05
CA SER A 153 -9.56 -12.19 -20.93
C SER A 153 -9.27 -13.60 -20.40
N LEU A 154 -8.31 -13.73 -19.48
CA LEU A 154 -7.96 -14.96 -18.78
C LEU A 154 -8.62 -15.08 -17.40
N GLY A 155 -9.51 -14.17 -17.01
CA GLY A 155 -10.18 -14.15 -15.73
C GLY A 155 -9.27 -13.75 -14.55
N THR A 156 -8.11 -13.13 -14.83
CA THR A 156 -7.16 -12.69 -13.79
C THR A 156 -7.76 -11.53 -12.99
N SER A 157 -7.56 -11.55 -11.67
CA SER A 157 -7.87 -10.38 -10.83
C SER A 157 -6.90 -9.24 -11.14
N VAL A 158 -7.44 -8.09 -11.59
CA VAL A 158 -6.65 -6.92 -11.97
C VAL A 158 -6.98 -5.74 -11.06
N GLN A 159 -5.93 -5.14 -10.53
CA GLN A 159 -5.95 -3.92 -9.75
C GLN A 159 -5.32 -2.80 -10.57
N ILE A 160 -5.90 -1.62 -10.55
CA ILE A 160 -5.25 -0.41 -11.08
C ILE A 160 -4.58 0.33 -9.94
N ASN A 161 -3.32 0.74 -10.16
CA ASN A 161 -2.57 1.60 -9.25
C ASN A 161 -2.39 2.97 -9.91
N MET A 162 -2.85 4.03 -9.25
CA MET A 162 -2.69 5.42 -9.67
C MET A 162 -1.86 6.18 -8.65
N THR A 163 -0.77 6.80 -9.07
CA THR A 163 -0.06 7.79 -8.23
C THR A 163 -0.68 9.16 -8.47
N ILE A 164 -1.24 9.75 -7.41
CA ILE A 164 -1.88 11.07 -7.47
C ILE A 164 -0.82 12.15 -7.20
N ALA A 165 -0.73 13.07 -8.14
CA ALA A 165 0.04 14.30 -8.09
C ALA A 165 -0.83 15.46 -8.61
N ARG A 166 -0.41 16.71 -8.47
CA ARG A 166 -1.16 17.86 -9.00
C ARG A 166 -1.46 17.72 -10.50
N HIS A 167 -0.54 17.12 -11.24
CA HIS A 167 -0.64 16.83 -12.66
C HIS A 167 -1.93 16.09 -13.06
N ASN A 168 -2.36 15.11 -12.26
CA ASN A 168 -3.45 14.20 -12.61
C ASN A 168 -4.60 14.13 -11.57
N ALA A 169 -4.49 14.88 -10.48
CA ALA A 169 -5.46 14.82 -9.37
C ALA A 169 -6.92 15.04 -9.83
N ARG A 170 -7.13 15.92 -10.80
CA ARG A 170 -8.45 16.22 -11.34
C ARG A 170 -9.05 15.09 -12.17
N GLN A 171 -8.24 14.15 -12.63
CA GLN A 171 -8.69 12.98 -13.39
C GLN A 171 -9.05 11.79 -12.51
N LEU A 172 -8.95 11.90 -11.20
CA LEU A 172 -9.27 10.79 -10.29
C LEU A 172 -10.69 10.21 -10.50
N PRO A 173 -11.76 11.01 -10.68
CA PRO A 173 -13.09 10.48 -11.00
C PRO A 173 -13.12 9.72 -12.32
N GLN A 174 -12.51 10.27 -13.36
CA GLN A 174 -12.46 9.65 -14.70
C GLN A 174 -11.63 8.34 -14.69
N VAL A 175 -10.54 8.28 -13.89
CA VAL A 175 -9.78 7.03 -13.72
C VAL A 175 -10.60 5.98 -12.98
N LEU A 176 -11.45 6.36 -12.02
CA LEU A 176 -12.37 5.43 -11.36
C LEU A 176 -13.41 4.87 -12.36
N ASP A 177 -13.99 5.74 -13.20
CA ASP A 177 -14.97 5.32 -14.19
C ASP A 177 -14.32 4.42 -15.27
N LEU A 178 -13.09 4.76 -15.69
CA LEU A 178 -12.30 3.93 -16.58
C LEU A 178 -11.98 2.56 -15.95
N ALA A 179 -11.58 2.52 -14.69
CA ALA A 179 -11.33 1.27 -13.98
C ALA A 179 -12.55 0.36 -13.91
N ARG A 180 -13.73 0.96 -13.66
CA ARG A 180 -15.02 0.24 -13.68
C ARG A 180 -15.36 -0.30 -15.06
N SER A 181 -15.20 0.52 -16.10
CA SER A 181 -15.49 0.12 -17.48
C SER A 181 -14.59 -1.00 -17.99
N LEU A 182 -13.34 -1.03 -17.55
CA LEU A 182 -12.36 -2.08 -17.86
C LEU A 182 -12.57 -3.36 -17.02
N GLY A 183 -13.51 -3.36 -16.08
CA GLY A 183 -13.78 -4.48 -15.19
C GLY A 183 -12.64 -4.75 -14.22
N ALA A 184 -11.88 -3.73 -13.81
CA ALA A 184 -10.88 -3.86 -12.77
C ALA A 184 -11.55 -4.20 -11.43
N ASP A 185 -10.90 -5.06 -10.64
CA ASP A 185 -11.43 -5.49 -9.34
C ASP A 185 -11.13 -4.47 -8.23
N ALA A 186 -10.06 -3.67 -8.43
CA ALA A 186 -9.62 -2.68 -7.44
C ALA A 186 -8.99 -1.44 -8.10
N LEU A 187 -9.16 -0.28 -7.46
CA LEU A 187 -8.40 0.93 -7.71
C LEU A 187 -7.68 1.36 -6.42
N HIS A 188 -6.36 1.26 -6.43
CA HIS A 188 -5.52 1.74 -5.35
C HIS A 188 -4.83 3.05 -5.75
N THR A 189 -5.02 4.09 -4.97
CA THR A 189 -4.36 5.37 -5.22
C THR A 189 -3.24 5.57 -4.23
N PHE A 190 -2.13 6.05 -4.74
CA PHE A 190 -0.93 6.38 -3.99
C PHE A 190 -0.74 7.90 -4.03
N LEU A 191 -0.88 8.57 -2.91
CA LEU A 191 -0.55 9.98 -2.88
C LEU A 191 0.98 10.15 -2.93
N LEU A 192 1.45 11.01 -3.82
CA LEU A 192 2.87 11.23 -4.08
C LEU A 192 3.66 11.38 -2.77
N VAL A 193 4.76 10.64 -2.69
CA VAL A 193 5.73 10.71 -1.59
C VAL A 193 7.07 11.11 -2.19
N PRO A 194 7.77 12.10 -1.64
CA PRO A 194 9.09 12.52 -2.13
C PRO A 194 10.15 11.46 -1.87
N VAL A 195 10.33 10.54 -2.82
CA VAL A 195 11.35 9.49 -2.81
C VAL A 195 11.73 9.15 -4.25
N GLY A 196 12.98 8.78 -4.50
CA GLY A 196 13.49 8.57 -5.84
C GLY A 196 13.33 9.82 -6.70
N CYS A 197 12.93 9.69 -7.97
CA CYS A 197 12.65 10.83 -8.85
C CYS A 197 11.51 11.73 -8.34
N GLY A 198 10.64 11.21 -7.47
CA GLY A 198 9.57 12.01 -6.84
C GLY A 198 10.08 13.15 -5.98
N VAL A 199 11.36 13.14 -5.55
CA VAL A 199 11.99 14.26 -4.83
C VAL A 199 12.07 15.50 -5.72
N ASP A 200 12.48 15.33 -6.98
CA ASP A 200 12.74 16.42 -7.92
C ASP A 200 11.46 17.17 -8.31
N ILE A 201 10.33 16.47 -8.31
CA ILE A 201 9.02 17.04 -8.70
C ILE A 201 8.14 17.42 -7.49
N ALA A 202 8.57 17.15 -6.27
CA ALA A 202 7.72 17.26 -5.07
C ALA A 202 7.18 18.68 -4.88
N ALA A 203 8.01 19.71 -5.05
CA ALA A 203 7.62 21.11 -4.84
C ALA A 203 6.46 21.54 -5.77
N GLU A 204 6.44 21.02 -7.01
CA GLU A 204 5.45 21.39 -8.02
C GLU A 204 4.26 20.43 -8.04
N GLN A 205 4.48 19.15 -7.75
CA GLN A 205 3.53 18.09 -8.01
C GLN A 205 2.80 17.55 -6.77
N MET A 206 3.25 17.87 -5.57
CA MET A 206 2.47 17.50 -4.39
C MET A 206 1.22 18.36 -4.28
N VAL A 207 0.08 17.74 -4.02
CA VAL A 207 -1.18 18.43 -3.72
C VAL A 207 -1.10 19.10 -2.36
N SER A 208 -1.89 20.16 -2.12
CA SER A 208 -1.94 20.81 -0.80
C SER A 208 -2.52 19.89 0.28
N PRO A 209 -2.27 20.15 1.57
CA PRO A 209 -2.90 19.40 2.66
C PRO A 209 -4.43 19.42 2.62
N GLU A 210 -5.02 20.53 2.18
CA GLU A 210 -6.46 20.72 2.04
C GLU A 210 -7.02 19.87 0.89
N GLU A 211 -6.41 19.94 -0.30
CA GLU A 211 -6.77 19.09 -1.44
C GLU A 211 -6.63 17.59 -1.09
N TYR A 212 -5.59 17.25 -0.32
CA TYR A 212 -5.39 15.89 0.18
C TYR A 212 -6.55 15.44 1.06
N GLU A 213 -7.02 16.29 1.98
CA GLU A 213 -8.16 15.98 2.85
C GLU A 213 -9.48 15.85 2.07
N GLU A 214 -9.70 16.73 1.07
CA GLU A 214 -10.85 16.66 0.18
C GLU A 214 -10.89 15.34 -0.60
N MET A 215 -9.75 14.91 -1.15
CA MET A 215 -9.64 13.62 -1.83
C MET A 215 -9.99 12.44 -0.91
N LEU A 216 -9.55 12.46 0.34
CA LEU A 216 -9.86 11.40 1.29
C LEU A 216 -11.35 11.36 1.64
N ASN A 217 -12.02 12.50 1.74
CA ASN A 217 -13.46 12.57 1.89
C ASN A 217 -14.19 12.06 0.64
N TRP A 218 -13.73 12.43 -0.57
CA TRP A 218 -14.25 11.90 -1.82
C TRP A 218 -14.10 10.37 -1.88
N PHE A 219 -12.94 9.83 -1.48
CA PHE A 219 -12.73 8.37 -1.39
C PHE A 219 -13.73 7.70 -0.45
N TYR A 220 -14.01 8.32 0.69
CA TYR A 220 -15.01 7.81 1.62
C TYR A 220 -16.38 7.70 0.95
N ASP A 221 -16.84 8.78 0.28
CA ASP A 221 -18.12 8.80 -0.41
C ASP A 221 -18.20 7.74 -1.52
N ARG A 222 -17.16 7.63 -2.36
CA ARG A 222 -17.10 6.62 -3.44
C ARG A 222 -17.01 5.19 -2.89
N SER A 223 -16.39 4.98 -1.74
CA SER A 223 -16.31 3.64 -1.13
C SER A 223 -17.67 3.09 -0.69
N LEU A 224 -18.63 3.96 -0.45
CA LEU A 224 -20.01 3.56 -0.09
C LEU A 224 -20.83 3.09 -1.30
N GLU A 225 -20.43 3.43 -2.53
CA GLU A 225 -21.13 3.03 -3.76
C GLU A 225 -20.92 1.56 -4.12
N GLY A 226 -19.78 0.98 -3.70
CA GLY A 226 -19.43 -0.39 -4.03
C GLY A 226 -19.01 -0.60 -5.48
N GLY A 227 -19.04 -1.85 -5.94
CA GLY A 227 -18.75 -2.23 -7.32
C GLY A 227 -17.26 -2.37 -7.67
N ILE A 228 -16.36 -1.73 -6.92
CA ILE A 228 -14.89 -1.84 -7.05
C ILE A 228 -14.23 -1.63 -5.69
N GLU A 229 -13.17 -2.37 -5.40
CA GLU A 229 -12.38 -2.17 -4.19
C GLU A 229 -11.58 -0.86 -4.30
N LEU A 230 -11.80 0.08 -3.37
CA LEU A 230 -11.07 1.36 -3.33
C LEU A 230 -10.11 1.39 -2.14
N LYS A 231 -8.87 1.83 -2.38
CA LYS A 231 -7.88 1.99 -1.33
C LYS A 231 -7.04 3.25 -1.52
N ALA A 232 -6.99 4.08 -0.48
CA ALA A 232 -6.05 5.20 -0.39
C ALA A 232 -4.75 4.71 0.26
N THR A 233 -3.72 4.46 -0.55
CA THR A 233 -2.40 4.00 -0.13
C THR A 233 -1.48 5.19 0.13
N CYS A 234 -0.53 5.05 1.05
CA CYS A 234 0.31 6.16 1.54
C CYS A 234 -0.52 7.32 2.14
N ALA A 235 -1.75 7.04 2.51
CA ALA A 235 -2.75 7.98 2.99
C ALA A 235 -3.35 7.53 4.34
N PRO A 236 -2.55 7.35 5.39
CA PRO A 236 -3.05 6.86 6.68
C PRO A 236 -4.10 7.76 7.32
N HIS A 237 -4.18 9.04 6.92
CA HIS A 237 -5.24 9.96 7.33
C HIS A 237 -6.64 9.47 6.95
N TYR A 238 -6.79 8.65 5.92
CA TYR A 238 -8.06 8.06 5.50
C TYR A 238 -8.78 7.34 6.65
N PHE A 239 -8.02 6.64 7.50
CA PHE A 239 -8.61 5.96 8.67
C PHE A 239 -9.20 6.93 9.68
N ARG A 240 -8.58 8.13 9.85
CA ARG A 240 -9.14 9.22 10.65
C ARG A 240 -10.42 9.77 10.01
N VAL A 241 -10.38 10.06 8.70
CA VAL A 241 -11.52 10.57 7.95
C VAL A 241 -12.72 9.61 8.07
N VAL A 242 -12.52 8.31 7.79
CA VAL A 242 -13.54 7.27 7.96
C VAL A 242 -14.14 7.29 9.37
N ARG A 243 -13.29 7.39 10.39
CA ARG A 243 -13.76 7.42 11.79
C ARG A 243 -14.58 8.67 12.09
N GLN A 244 -14.15 9.82 11.61
CA GLN A 244 -14.85 11.10 11.80
C GLN A 244 -16.19 11.13 11.05
N ARG A 245 -16.22 10.70 9.78
CA ARG A 245 -17.44 10.63 8.97
C ARG A 245 -18.48 9.69 9.57
N ARG A 246 -18.10 8.49 9.96
CA ARG A 246 -19.00 7.53 10.61
C ARG A 246 -19.56 8.03 11.95
N LEU A 247 -18.79 8.79 12.72
CA LEU A 247 -19.28 9.41 13.95
C LEU A 247 -20.31 10.50 13.65
N ALA A 248 -20.03 11.38 12.67
CA ALA A 248 -20.96 12.44 12.26
C ALA A 248 -22.29 11.88 11.74
N GLU A 249 -22.24 10.83 10.92
CA GLU A 249 -23.42 10.14 10.37
C GLU A 249 -24.28 9.52 11.47
N ARG A 250 -23.66 8.89 12.48
CA ARG A 250 -24.40 8.35 13.66
C ARG A 250 -25.06 9.44 14.47
N GLN A 251 -24.38 10.56 14.68
CA GLN A 251 -24.97 11.71 15.39
C GLN A 251 -26.15 12.30 14.62
N ALA A 252 -26.02 12.45 13.30
CA ALA A 252 -27.10 12.92 12.43
C ALA A 252 -28.30 11.96 12.40
N ALA A 253 -28.07 10.66 12.49
CA ALA A 253 -29.13 9.63 12.55
C ALA A 253 -29.78 9.49 13.93
N GLY A 254 -29.43 10.30 14.93
CA GLY A 254 -29.99 10.25 16.28
C GLY A 254 -29.64 8.98 17.07
N VAL A 255 -28.70 8.18 16.58
CA VAL A 255 -28.23 6.98 17.28
C VAL A 255 -27.25 7.42 18.36
N GLY A 256 -27.67 7.40 19.62
CA GLY A 256 -26.85 7.76 20.77
C GLY A 256 -25.55 6.99 20.81
N ALA A 257 -24.51 7.61 21.34
CA ALA A 257 -23.13 7.11 21.41
C ALA A 257 -23.05 5.83 22.28
N THR A 258 -23.49 4.69 21.76
CA THR A 258 -23.05 3.41 22.31
C THR A 258 -21.58 3.23 21.99
N ARG A 259 -20.80 3.02 23.02
CA ARG A 259 -19.36 2.74 22.95
C ARG A 259 -19.16 1.56 22.00
N VAL A 260 -18.68 1.82 20.79
CA VAL A 260 -18.23 0.73 19.91
C VAL A 260 -16.97 0.19 20.55
N PRO A 261 -16.92 -1.10 20.94
CA PRO A 261 -15.66 -1.70 21.34
C PRO A 261 -14.67 -1.54 20.19
N ALA A 262 -13.41 -1.27 20.50
CA ALA A 262 -12.35 -1.41 19.52
C ALA A 262 -12.43 -2.84 18.94
N PRO A 263 -12.24 -3.03 17.62
CA PRO A 263 -12.23 -4.36 17.06
C PRO A 263 -11.19 -5.18 17.82
N ASP A 264 -11.62 -6.33 18.35
CA ASP A 264 -10.76 -7.27 19.05
C ASP A 264 -9.75 -7.84 18.03
N PRO A 265 -8.46 -7.61 18.20
CA PRO A 265 -7.45 -8.11 17.27
C PRO A 265 -7.29 -9.64 17.30
N SER A 266 -7.97 -10.36 18.21
CA SER A 266 -7.81 -11.80 18.38
C SER A 266 -8.61 -12.66 17.38
N HIS A 267 -9.50 -12.07 16.58
CA HIS A 267 -10.35 -12.79 15.63
C HIS A 267 -9.95 -12.67 14.15
N ILE A 268 -8.70 -12.37 13.84
CA ILE A 268 -8.22 -12.33 12.44
C ILE A 268 -7.58 -13.69 12.13
N GLY A 269 -8.41 -14.66 11.71
CA GLY A 269 -7.94 -15.92 11.12
C GLY A 269 -7.42 -15.68 9.67
N PRO A 270 -6.48 -16.51 9.18
CA PRO A 270 -5.93 -16.40 7.82
C PRO A 270 -6.95 -16.61 6.70
N THR A 271 -8.16 -17.02 7.02
CA THR A 271 -9.23 -17.41 6.09
C THR A 271 -10.13 -16.27 5.63
N ASP A 272 -10.12 -15.10 6.28
CA ASP A 272 -11.06 -14.03 5.99
C ASP A 272 -10.67 -13.13 4.80
N MET A 273 -9.61 -13.52 4.06
CA MET A 273 -9.22 -12.89 2.79
C MET A 273 -9.63 -13.72 1.56
N ILE A 274 -10.46 -14.74 1.70
CA ILE A 274 -10.90 -15.57 0.58
C ILE A 274 -12.16 -14.95 -0.03
N MET A 275 -12.02 -14.43 -1.23
CA MET A 275 -13.16 -14.19 -2.12
C MET A 275 -13.76 -15.52 -2.54
N PRO A 276 -15.08 -15.73 -2.48
CA PRO A 276 -15.68 -16.97 -2.95
C PRO A 276 -15.51 -17.07 -4.48
N GLY A 277 -14.86 -18.13 -4.91
CA GLY A 277 -14.80 -18.55 -6.30
C GLY A 277 -16.19 -19.06 -6.73
N GLY A 278 -16.89 -18.29 -7.54
CA GLY A 278 -18.11 -18.73 -8.18
C GLY A 278 -17.80 -19.43 -9.50
N THR A 279 -17.92 -20.75 -9.54
CA THR A 279 -18.16 -21.49 -10.78
C THR A 279 -19.67 -21.61 -11.00
N GLY A 280 -20.14 -21.29 -12.18
CA GLY A 280 -21.44 -21.82 -12.61
C GLY A 280 -22.38 -20.80 -13.26
N ILE A 281 -22.53 -20.98 -14.55
CA ILE A 281 -23.53 -20.43 -15.45
C ILE A 281 -24.94 -20.72 -14.93
N SER A 282 -25.81 -19.72 -14.80
CA SER A 282 -27.22 -19.85 -15.21
C SER A 282 -27.95 -18.49 -15.18
N LEU A 283 -28.51 -18.15 -16.32
CA LEU A 283 -29.52 -17.10 -16.51
C LEU A 283 -30.86 -17.56 -15.98
N LYS A 284 -31.43 -16.87 -14.96
CA LYS A 284 -32.87 -16.58 -14.85
C LYS A 284 -33.16 -15.70 -13.61
N PRO A 285 -34.08 -14.74 -13.70
CA PRO A 285 -34.43 -13.90 -12.56
C PRO A 285 -35.45 -14.61 -11.67
N ALA A 286 -35.14 -14.80 -10.41
CA ALA A 286 -36.09 -15.26 -9.40
C ALA A 286 -35.82 -14.58 -8.06
N GLY A 287 -36.88 -14.11 -7.48
CA GLY A 287 -37.20 -13.63 -6.16
C GLY A 287 -36.12 -13.54 -5.08
N ARG A 288 -36.09 -12.37 -4.40
CA ARG A 288 -35.34 -12.16 -3.14
C ARG A 288 -35.73 -13.20 -2.09
N PRO A 289 -34.77 -13.89 -1.45
CA PRO A 289 -34.94 -14.40 -0.10
C PRO A 289 -34.36 -13.39 0.90
N ALA A 290 -35.11 -13.20 1.99
CA ALA A 290 -34.71 -12.41 3.14
C ALA A 290 -33.55 -13.08 3.90
N GLY A 291 -32.58 -12.28 4.38
CA GLY A 291 -31.63 -12.66 5.41
C GLY A 291 -30.21 -12.96 4.92
N HIS A 292 -29.50 -11.96 4.41
CA HIS A 292 -28.04 -11.97 4.46
C HIS A 292 -27.57 -10.92 5.47
N PRO A 293 -26.62 -11.24 6.38
CA PRO A 293 -25.97 -10.22 7.17
C PRO A 293 -25.21 -9.33 6.19
N SER A 294 -25.50 -8.03 6.21
CA SER A 294 -24.88 -7.01 5.40
C SER A 294 -23.42 -6.79 5.85
N GLY A 295 -22.53 -7.66 5.43
CA GLY A 295 -21.08 -7.41 5.45
C GLY A 295 -20.78 -6.40 4.34
N HIS A 296 -20.69 -5.10 4.66
CA HIS A 296 -20.27 -4.10 3.71
C HIS A 296 -18.83 -4.37 3.25
N PRO A 297 -18.52 -4.21 1.93
CA PRO A 297 -17.14 -4.27 1.41
C PRO A 297 -16.17 -3.28 2.08
N SER A 298 -16.70 -2.33 2.87
CA SER A 298 -15.94 -1.37 3.67
C SER A 298 -15.18 -1.97 4.87
N ASP A 299 -15.38 -3.23 5.21
CA ASP A 299 -14.81 -3.80 6.45
C ASP A 299 -13.31 -4.13 6.32
N MET A 300 -12.76 -4.37 5.13
CA MET A 300 -11.31 -4.54 4.97
C MET A 300 -10.53 -3.27 5.31
N ASN A 301 -11.06 -2.08 4.98
CA ASN A 301 -10.48 -0.80 5.39
C ASN A 301 -10.67 -0.51 6.89
N ALA A 302 -11.66 -1.13 7.54
CA ALA A 302 -11.90 -1.02 8.98
C ALA A 302 -10.97 -1.89 9.83
N MET A 303 -10.38 -2.93 9.25
CA MET A 303 -9.55 -3.93 9.94
C MET A 303 -8.04 -3.63 9.90
N THR A 304 -7.58 -2.63 9.15
CA THR A 304 -6.17 -2.24 9.08
C THR A 304 -5.92 -0.92 9.81
N LYS A 305 -4.75 -0.82 10.46
CA LYS A 305 -4.22 0.47 10.95
C LYS A 305 -3.86 1.37 9.77
N GLY A 306 -3.68 2.66 10.01
CA GLY A 306 -3.27 3.63 9.00
C GLY A 306 -1.94 3.30 8.35
N CYS A 307 -0.82 3.71 8.94
CA CYS A 307 0.50 3.36 8.42
C CYS A 307 0.92 1.96 8.87
N LEU A 308 1.20 1.08 7.90
CA LEU A 308 1.62 -0.30 8.15
C LEU A 308 3.14 -0.51 8.03
N ALA A 309 3.91 0.55 7.77
CA ALA A 309 5.37 0.46 7.66
C ALA A 309 5.99 -0.21 8.90
N GLY A 310 6.70 -1.32 8.71
CA GLY A 310 7.33 -2.09 9.77
C GLY A 310 6.38 -2.80 10.75
N THR A 311 5.05 -2.62 10.62
CA THR A 311 4.03 -3.25 11.50
C THR A 311 3.28 -4.40 10.83
N GLY A 312 3.10 -4.36 9.53
CA GLY A 312 2.45 -5.39 8.72
C GLY A 312 2.99 -5.40 7.29
N VAL A 313 3.78 -4.39 6.93
CA VAL A 313 4.36 -4.22 5.59
C VAL A 313 5.87 -4.04 5.73
N CYS A 314 6.62 -4.63 4.81
CA CYS A 314 8.00 -4.24 4.51
C CYS A 314 8.25 -4.23 3.00
N PHE A 315 9.41 -3.72 2.63
CA PHE A 315 9.89 -3.66 1.27
C PHE A 315 11.28 -4.27 1.20
N ILE A 316 11.57 -5.02 0.16
CA ILE A 316 12.87 -5.60 -0.13
C ILE A 316 13.38 -4.96 -1.43
N SER A 317 14.59 -4.42 -1.43
CA SER A 317 15.22 -3.86 -2.64
C SER A 317 15.75 -4.97 -3.56
N HIS A 318 16.12 -4.59 -4.77
CA HIS A 318 16.76 -5.47 -5.74
C HIS A 318 18.12 -6.01 -5.27
N GLU A 319 18.73 -5.36 -4.29
CA GLU A 319 19.99 -5.78 -3.65
C GLU A 319 19.79 -6.64 -2.39
N GLY A 320 18.54 -6.79 -1.91
CA GLY A 320 18.21 -7.57 -0.72
C GLY A 320 18.18 -6.77 0.59
N GLU A 321 18.25 -5.44 0.53
CA GLU A 321 18.04 -4.61 1.70
C GLU A 321 16.55 -4.56 2.08
N VAL A 322 16.26 -4.53 3.36
CA VAL A 322 14.89 -4.49 3.91
C VAL A 322 14.58 -3.09 4.44
N PHE A 323 13.43 -2.55 4.03
CA PHE A 323 12.92 -1.25 4.44
C PHE A 323 11.53 -1.38 5.06
N PRO A 324 11.08 -0.42 5.89
CA PRO A 324 9.73 -0.46 6.47
C PRO A 324 8.59 -0.43 5.45
N CYS A 325 8.78 0.28 4.36
CA CYS A 325 7.91 0.31 3.18
C CYS A 325 8.67 0.83 1.96
N GLY A 326 8.09 0.74 0.77
CA GLY A 326 8.73 1.16 -0.47
C GLY A 326 9.04 2.67 -0.59
N TYR A 327 8.60 3.50 0.37
CA TYR A 327 8.76 4.95 0.33
C TYR A 327 9.56 5.52 1.50
N LEU A 328 9.92 4.72 2.51
CA LEU A 328 10.73 5.15 3.64
C LEU A 328 12.16 4.61 3.47
N PRO A 329 13.12 5.44 3.02
CA PRO A 329 14.47 4.99 2.67
C PRO A 329 15.38 4.83 3.90
N VAL A 330 14.88 4.09 4.89
CA VAL A 330 15.62 3.75 6.13
C VAL A 330 15.82 2.24 6.17
N ILE A 331 17.06 1.80 6.08
CA ILE A 331 17.40 0.37 6.08
C ILE A 331 17.08 -0.23 7.45
N ALA A 332 16.27 -1.29 7.44
CA ALA A 332 15.92 -2.06 8.62
C ALA A 332 16.77 -3.33 8.77
N GLY A 333 17.39 -3.82 7.70
CA GLY A 333 18.27 -4.98 7.67
C GLY A 333 18.71 -5.33 6.26
N ASP A 334 19.53 -6.39 6.10
CA ASP A 334 20.13 -6.82 4.83
C ASP A 334 20.08 -8.34 4.71
N LEU A 335 19.26 -8.85 3.80
CA LEU A 335 19.08 -10.30 3.56
C LEU A 335 20.32 -11.00 3.01
N ARG A 336 21.35 -10.27 2.63
CA ARG A 336 22.66 -10.83 2.29
C ARG A 336 23.44 -11.27 3.53
N LYS A 337 23.09 -10.71 4.71
CA LYS A 337 23.83 -10.88 5.97
C LYS A 337 22.98 -11.51 7.08
N GLU A 338 21.70 -11.29 7.06
CA GLU A 338 20.77 -11.64 8.12
C GLU A 338 19.59 -12.44 7.58
N ARG A 339 18.92 -13.22 8.42
CA ARG A 339 17.68 -13.92 8.03
C ARG A 339 16.49 -12.97 8.11
N PHE A 340 15.50 -13.16 7.23
CA PHE A 340 14.29 -12.35 7.22
C PHE A 340 13.58 -12.31 8.58
N ALA A 341 13.47 -13.47 9.26
CA ALA A 341 12.83 -13.55 10.58
C ALA A 341 13.54 -12.67 11.62
N ASP A 342 14.88 -12.67 11.61
CA ASP A 342 15.69 -11.91 12.56
C ASP A 342 15.54 -10.41 12.32
N ILE A 343 15.59 -9.96 11.05
CA ILE A 343 15.34 -8.57 10.68
C ILE A 343 13.93 -8.14 11.13
N TRP A 344 12.91 -8.97 10.79
CA TRP A 344 11.53 -8.65 11.11
C TRP A 344 11.27 -8.53 12.61
N GLN A 345 11.90 -9.38 13.41
CA GLN A 345 11.72 -9.41 14.86
C GLN A 345 12.57 -8.37 15.58
N ASN A 346 13.83 -8.18 15.19
CA ASN A 346 14.84 -7.50 16.02
C ASN A 346 15.25 -6.11 15.51
N SER A 347 14.85 -5.71 14.28
CA SER A 347 15.21 -4.41 13.74
C SER A 347 14.70 -3.27 14.63
N LEU A 348 15.61 -2.40 15.07
CA LEU A 348 15.30 -1.21 15.87
C LEU A 348 14.29 -0.30 15.14
N VAL A 349 14.42 -0.16 13.81
CA VAL A 349 13.51 0.64 12.99
C VAL A 349 12.08 0.10 13.07
N PHE A 350 11.92 -1.23 13.00
CA PHE A 350 10.62 -1.85 13.11
C PHE A 350 10.05 -1.73 14.53
N HIS A 351 10.87 -1.89 15.56
CA HIS A 351 10.45 -1.68 16.94
C HIS A 351 9.94 -0.26 17.19
N GLN A 352 10.66 0.74 16.69
CA GLN A 352 10.25 2.15 16.83
C GLN A 352 8.93 2.44 16.11
N LEU A 353 8.72 1.89 14.91
CA LEU A 353 7.50 2.08 14.14
C LEU A 353 6.28 1.32 14.72
N ARG A 354 6.49 0.24 15.43
CA ARG A 354 5.43 -0.55 16.09
C ARG A 354 4.84 0.13 17.31
N ASP A 355 5.59 0.99 17.93
CA ASP A 355 5.15 1.74 19.12
C ASP A 355 4.75 3.17 18.75
N SER A 356 3.43 3.42 18.70
CA SER A 356 2.87 4.75 18.44
C SER A 356 3.23 5.79 19.52
N GLY A 357 3.72 5.35 20.69
CA GLY A 357 4.23 6.22 21.75
C GLY A 357 5.48 6.98 21.34
N ASN A 358 6.23 6.48 20.36
CA ASN A 358 7.45 7.12 19.84
C ASN A 358 7.15 8.30 18.90
N LEU A 359 5.89 8.49 18.45
CA LEU A 359 5.52 9.57 17.55
C LEU A 359 5.69 10.93 18.22
N LYS A 360 6.15 11.91 17.45
CA LYS A 360 6.45 13.28 17.87
C LYS A 360 5.45 14.29 17.31
N GLY A 361 5.56 15.53 17.77
CA GLY A 361 4.74 16.64 17.33
C GLY A 361 3.23 16.36 17.46
N LYS A 362 2.41 16.89 16.55
CA LYS A 362 0.95 16.69 16.60
C LYS A 362 0.54 15.22 16.44
N CYS A 363 1.33 14.39 15.76
CA CYS A 363 1.04 12.95 15.67
C CYS A 363 1.17 12.25 17.03
N GLY A 364 2.14 12.66 17.86
CA GLY A 364 2.38 12.09 19.19
C GLY A 364 1.27 12.38 20.20
N CYS A 365 0.63 13.55 20.14
CA CYS A 365 -0.47 13.94 21.03
C CYS A 365 -1.86 13.70 20.43
N CYS A 366 -1.94 13.17 19.18
CA CYS A 366 -3.20 13.01 18.46
C CYS A 366 -4.06 11.88 19.03
N GLU A 367 -5.36 12.11 19.19
CA GLU A 367 -6.35 11.11 19.62
C GLU A 367 -6.48 9.95 18.61
N PHE A 368 -6.08 10.17 17.37
CA PHE A 368 -6.05 9.14 16.31
C PHE A 368 -4.69 8.46 16.13
N ARG A 369 -3.70 8.71 16.99
CA ARG A 369 -2.34 8.20 16.79
C ARG A 369 -2.26 6.68 16.61
N ASN A 370 -3.06 5.91 17.36
CA ASN A 370 -3.08 4.45 17.28
C ASN A 370 -3.81 3.92 16.04
N LEU A 371 -4.65 4.76 15.42
CA LEU A 371 -5.44 4.41 14.24
C LEU A 371 -4.73 4.86 12.95
N CYS A 372 -4.22 6.10 12.92
CA CYS A 372 -3.69 6.76 11.72
C CYS A 372 -2.16 6.62 11.62
N MET A 373 -1.42 7.02 12.63
CA MET A 373 0.04 7.12 12.72
C MET A 373 0.70 8.12 11.75
N GLY A 374 -0.03 8.73 10.81
CA GLY A 374 0.53 9.57 9.73
C GLY A 374 1.44 8.77 8.76
N CYS A 375 1.76 9.32 7.58
CA CYS A 375 2.71 8.69 6.67
C CYS A 375 4.15 8.92 7.14
N ARG A 376 4.80 7.86 7.58
CA ARG A 376 6.17 7.94 8.11
C ARG A 376 7.21 8.31 7.06
N ALA A 377 6.94 7.96 5.79
CA ALA A 377 7.80 8.35 4.69
C ALA A 377 7.73 9.84 4.38
N ARG A 378 6.54 10.47 4.40
CA ARG A 378 6.43 11.93 4.23
C ARG A 378 6.97 12.69 5.44
N ALA A 379 6.76 12.20 6.65
CA ALA A 379 7.39 12.76 7.83
C ALA A 379 8.92 12.77 7.69
N TYR A 380 9.50 11.65 7.25
CA TYR A 380 10.94 11.54 7.00
C TYR A 380 11.41 12.50 5.89
N ALA A 381 10.71 12.54 4.76
CA ALA A 381 11.07 13.41 3.65
C ALA A 381 11.09 14.90 4.04
N ALA A 382 10.18 15.31 4.94
CA ALA A 382 10.09 16.69 5.39
C ALA A 382 11.11 17.07 6.49
N THR A 383 11.54 16.11 7.32
CA THR A 383 12.27 16.43 8.56
C THR A 383 13.54 15.60 8.79
N GLY A 384 13.78 14.55 8.01
CA GLY A 384 14.82 13.55 8.27
C GLY A 384 14.51 12.58 9.42
N ASP A 385 13.33 12.72 10.07
CA ASP A 385 12.91 11.88 11.20
C ASP A 385 11.55 11.25 10.90
N TYR A 386 11.51 9.93 10.72
CA TYR A 386 10.27 9.19 10.42
C TYR A 386 9.30 9.12 11.61
N LEU A 387 9.69 9.53 12.80
CA LEU A 387 8.83 9.63 13.98
C LEU A 387 8.19 11.03 14.13
N SER A 388 8.63 12.00 13.34
CA SER A 388 8.08 13.36 13.32
C SER A 388 6.61 13.41 12.90
N GLU A 389 5.98 14.55 13.07
CA GLU A 389 4.60 14.75 12.63
C GLU A 389 4.47 14.69 11.10
N GLU A 390 3.33 14.22 10.64
CA GLU A 390 2.98 14.18 9.23
C GLU A 390 2.64 15.58 8.71
N PRO A 391 3.36 16.10 7.71
CA PRO A 391 3.22 17.49 7.28
C PRO A 391 1.90 17.78 6.54
N PHE A 392 1.27 16.80 5.89
CA PHE A 392 0.05 16.95 5.09
C PHE A 392 -1.24 16.74 5.88
N CYS A 393 -1.17 16.59 7.21
CA CYS A 393 -2.36 16.42 8.03
C CYS A 393 -2.96 17.78 8.43
N VAL A 394 -4.18 18.08 7.98
CA VAL A 394 -4.91 19.30 8.39
C VAL A 394 -5.53 19.20 9.78
N HIS A 395 -5.68 17.97 10.30
CA HIS A 395 -6.30 17.74 11.60
C HIS A 395 -5.48 18.35 12.74
N GLN A 396 -6.15 19.09 13.61
CA GLN A 396 -5.57 19.60 14.84
C GLN A 396 -6.05 18.72 15.99
N PRO A 397 -5.13 18.08 16.72
CA PRO A 397 -5.47 17.24 17.86
C PRO A 397 -6.23 18.02 18.94
N ARG A 398 -7.19 17.37 19.60
CA ARG A 398 -7.87 17.95 20.75
C ARG A 398 -6.86 18.10 21.91
N THR A 399 -6.60 19.33 22.31
CA THR A 399 -5.70 19.60 23.42
C THR A 399 -6.40 19.31 24.75
N ASN A 400 -6.16 18.16 25.33
CA ASN A 400 -6.43 17.96 26.75
C ASN A 400 -5.30 18.63 27.56
N GLY A 401 -5.35 19.96 27.72
CA GLY A 401 -4.68 20.74 28.76
C GLY A 401 -3.17 20.58 29.08
N THR A 402 -2.44 19.72 28.38
CA THR A 402 -1.00 19.51 28.62
C THR A 402 -0.23 19.53 27.30
N HIS A 403 0.09 20.73 26.82
CA HIS A 403 1.12 20.89 25.77
C HIS A 403 2.51 20.74 26.41
N PRO A 404 3.39 19.89 25.86
CA PRO A 404 4.82 20.13 26.02
C PRO A 404 5.13 21.44 25.26
N LYS A 405 5.70 22.41 25.98
CA LYS A 405 6.10 23.72 25.43
C LYS A 405 6.96 23.50 24.18
N ARG A 406 6.62 24.20 23.07
CA ARG A 406 7.54 24.35 21.93
C ARG A 406 8.92 24.79 22.48
N PRO A 407 10.01 24.19 22.05
CA PRO A 407 11.31 24.80 22.26
C PRO A 407 11.33 26.12 21.50
N THR A 408 11.56 27.22 22.22
CA THR A 408 11.84 28.53 21.65
C THR A 408 13.10 28.44 20.80
N PRO A 409 13.16 29.07 19.61
CA PRO A 409 14.40 29.19 18.88
C PRO A 409 15.27 30.22 19.60
N ASP A 410 16.13 29.75 20.50
CA ASP A 410 17.14 30.59 21.10
C ASP A 410 18.36 30.67 20.19
N GLY A 411 18.58 31.89 19.67
CA GLY A 411 19.85 32.55 19.61
C GLY A 411 20.98 31.88 18.82
N VAL A 412 21.02 32.11 17.50
CA VAL A 412 22.30 32.17 16.77
C VAL A 412 22.98 33.46 17.16
N ARG A 413 24.10 33.39 17.85
CA ARG A 413 25.18 34.37 17.85
C ARG A 413 26.34 33.80 17.05
#